data_c3563ecbe80504ef3cec048a41627050
#
_entry.id   c3563ecbe80504ef3cec048a41627050
#
_cell.length_a   1.000
_cell.length_b   1.000
_cell.length_c   1.000
_cell.angle_alpha   90.00
_cell.angle_beta   90.00
_cell.angle_gamma   90.00
#
_symmetry.space_group_name_H-M   'P 1'
#
loop_
_entity.id
_entity.type
_entity.pdbx_description
1 polymer ?
#
loop_
_entity_poly.entity_id
_entity_poly.type
_entity_poly.pdbx_seq_one_letter_code
_entity_poly.pdbx_strand_id
1 'polypeptide(L)'
;MPVERVHELYRRHVSRGQVTLLSAFGFGRDAVDSASGCWITLRDGRRVLDFTGGIGVLNHGHNHPRILAARRRFQDRQRMEVHKNYFSPYVAALGHNLAQLLPADLEVSYFPNSGAEAVEGALKMAYKYHRGHRGTVLHSDIAFHGKLLGAGSLTASPEVHFTFPRIPGTDAFAFDDLASLELALERHSTPEGGSDVYALVLEPFSASSLRECSEEFLREARRLCTRHDIVLIFDEVYTSWGRTGSLFHFMRHPGLVPDVVTTSKSFGGGKASISGYVAREPVFRRAYDSLPDATLHSTTYYGFGEETVTALEAVAIAVEDDYPARARHLGERLHRGLTALAAAHPQLIAEVRGAGALRGVVLRHGPAALDHALRLLPSSFARDPQAGAKLATAAVVAALYRDHGVLTYYGSNHDLPLIAAPPLVAEDADVDLFVAALDAVLAKGLPRLLAGLVREKVSA
;
A
#
# COMPACT_ATOMS: atom_id res chain seq x y z
N MET A 1 25.87 13.93 9.55
CA MET A 1 25.14 15.13 10.06
C MET A 1 24.45 14.73 11.35
N PRO A 2 24.48 15.54 12.44
CA PRO A 2 23.72 15.30 13.66
C PRO A 2 22.20 15.37 13.41
N VAL A 3 21.39 14.65 14.19
CA VAL A 3 19.92 14.58 14.01
C VAL A 3 19.28 15.96 14.19
N GLU A 4 19.77 16.77 15.14
CA GLU A 4 19.27 18.13 15.40
C GLU A 4 19.41 19.01 14.16
N ARG A 5 20.55 18.90 13.46
CA ARG A 5 20.76 19.63 12.21
C ARG A 5 19.86 19.15 11.08
N VAL A 6 19.60 17.83 11.01
CA VAL A 6 18.62 17.27 10.07
C VAL A 6 17.23 17.85 10.36
N HIS A 7 16.80 17.86 11.62
CA HIS A 7 15.50 18.44 12.02
C HIS A 7 15.39 19.93 11.68
N GLU A 8 16.44 20.70 11.91
CA GLU A 8 16.46 22.12 11.55
C GLU A 8 16.24 22.33 10.05
N LEU A 9 16.99 21.58 9.22
CA LEU A 9 16.87 21.64 7.77
C LEU A 9 15.50 21.19 7.27
N TYR A 10 14.97 20.10 7.84
CA TYR A 10 13.62 19.64 7.53
C TYR A 10 12.54 20.66 7.88
N ARG A 11 12.60 21.26 9.09
CA ARG A 11 11.65 22.30 9.50
C ARG A 11 11.68 23.51 8.57
N ARG A 12 12.87 23.86 8.08
CA ARG A 12 13.06 25.03 7.24
C ARG A 12 12.77 24.79 5.77
N HIS A 13 13.15 23.62 5.23
CA HIS A 13 13.20 23.41 3.79
C HIS A 13 12.31 22.26 3.29
N VAL A 14 11.74 21.44 4.17
CA VAL A 14 10.91 20.27 3.79
C VAL A 14 9.53 20.34 4.45
N SER A 15 9.43 19.98 5.74
CA SER A 15 8.15 19.95 6.45
C SER A 15 8.33 20.02 7.96
N ARG A 16 7.76 21.06 8.60
CA ARG A 16 7.67 21.16 10.06
C ARG A 16 6.79 20.05 10.65
N GLY A 17 5.67 19.74 9.97
CA GLY A 17 4.72 18.74 10.41
C GLY A 17 5.34 17.33 10.48
N GLN A 18 6.16 16.96 9.49
CA GLN A 18 6.86 15.66 9.51
C GLN A 18 7.82 15.54 10.71
N VAL A 19 8.60 16.58 10.99
CA VAL A 19 9.51 16.54 12.15
C VAL A 19 8.73 16.37 13.44
N THR A 20 7.63 17.09 13.61
CA THR A 20 6.78 16.99 14.81
C THR A 20 6.16 15.59 14.91
N LEU A 21 5.61 15.07 13.82
CA LEU A 21 4.97 13.75 13.79
C LEU A 21 5.95 12.63 14.11
N LEU A 22 7.07 12.55 13.38
CA LEU A 22 8.04 11.46 13.53
C LEU A 22 8.76 11.51 14.89
N SER A 23 9.04 12.70 15.41
CA SER A 23 9.62 12.86 16.74
C SER A 23 8.65 12.41 17.86
N ALA A 24 7.33 12.57 17.65
CA ALA A 24 6.33 12.13 18.62
C ALA A 24 6.25 10.59 18.77
N PHE A 25 6.69 9.84 17.76
CA PHE A 25 6.80 8.39 17.82
C PHE A 25 8.15 7.88 18.37
N GLY A 26 9.11 8.76 18.63
CA GLY A 26 10.44 8.41 19.10
C GLY A 26 11.44 8.12 17.97
N PHE A 27 11.05 7.40 16.92
CA PHE A 27 11.97 7.02 15.83
C PHE A 27 12.49 8.21 15.00
N GLY A 28 11.81 9.34 15.01
CA GLY A 28 12.32 10.57 14.40
C GLY A 28 13.52 11.20 15.11
N ARG A 29 13.91 10.69 16.29
CA ARG A 29 15.04 11.19 17.09
C ARG A 29 16.33 10.41 16.83
N ASP A 30 16.24 9.30 16.16
CA ASP A 30 17.37 8.41 15.90
C ASP A 30 17.99 8.67 14.52
N ALA A 31 19.29 8.43 14.40
CA ALA A 31 20.01 8.48 13.15
C ALA A 31 20.31 7.06 12.65
N VAL A 32 19.81 6.74 11.48
CA VAL A 32 20.12 5.49 10.80
C VAL A 32 21.55 5.53 10.26
N ASP A 33 22.30 4.43 10.46
CA ASP A 33 23.59 4.19 9.85
C ASP A 33 23.45 3.31 8.61
N SER A 34 22.91 2.11 8.79
CA SER A 34 22.77 1.12 7.73
C SER A 34 21.52 0.25 7.92
N ALA A 35 21.17 -0.55 6.89
CA ALA A 35 20.08 -1.51 6.99
C ALA A 35 20.33 -2.71 6.08
N SER A 36 19.94 -3.92 6.53
CA SER A 36 20.05 -5.16 5.75
C SER A 36 18.96 -6.15 6.17
N GLY A 37 18.36 -6.83 5.20
CA GLY A 37 17.25 -7.76 5.48
C GLY A 37 16.10 -7.05 6.20
N CYS A 38 15.75 -7.53 7.39
CA CYS A 38 14.69 -6.95 8.25
C CYS A 38 15.23 -5.96 9.29
N TRP A 39 16.52 -5.66 9.28
CA TRP A 39 17.16 -4.94 10.37
C TRP A 39 17.75 -3.61 9.94
N ILE A 40 17.50 -2.59 10.75
CA ILE A 40 18.07 -1.25 10.67
C ILE A 40 19.11 -1.12 11.78
N THR A 41 20.30 -0.63 11.48
CA THR A 41 21.32 -0.29 12.45
C THR A 41 21.38 1.21 12.63
N LEU A 42 21.26 1.67 13.87
CA LEU A 42 21.37 3.06 14.24
C LEU A 42 22.83 3.45 14.50
N ARG A 43 23.14 4.74 14.45
CA ARG A 43 24.52 5.24 14.67
C ARG A 43 25.09 4.96 16.06
N ASP A 44 24.23 4.76 17.06
CA ASP A 44 24.61 4.37 18.40
C ASP A 44 24.83 2.86 18.58
N GLY A 45 24.69 2.09 17.48
CA GLY A 45 24.87 0.64 17.45
C GLY A 45 23.60 -0.17 17.78
N ARG A 46 22.51 0.47 18.21
CA ARG A 46 21.24 -0.23 18.42
C ARG A 46 20.71 -0.79 17.09
N ARG A 47 20.09 -1.95 17.18
CA ARG A 47 19.39 -2.58 16.03
C ARG A 47 17.89 -2.46 16.20
N VAL A 48 17.20 -2.15 15.10
CA VAL A 48 15.75 -2.02 15.04
C VAL A 48 15.22 -3.04 14.04
N LEU A 49 14.25 -3.84 14.48
CA LEU A 49 13.53 -4.78 13.62
C LEU A 49 12.45 -4.03 12.83
N ASP A 50 12.56 -4.02 11.52
CA ASP A 50 11.62 -3.34 10.63
C ASP A 50 10.45 -4.25 10.24
N PHE A 51 9.33 -4.09 10.93
CA PHE A 51 8.05 -4.74 10.62
C PHE A 51 7.07 -3.80 9.89
N THR A 52 7.56 -2.65 9.40
CA THR A 52 6.82 -1.83 8.43
C THR A 52 7.02 -2.32 7.00
N GLY A 53 8.16 -2.99 6.74
CA GLY A 53 8.57 -3.34 5.39
C GLY A 53 8.59 -2.14 4.45
N GLY A 54 8.93 -0.93 4.96
CA GLY A 54 8.86 0.32 4.20
C GLY A 54 7.46 0.63 3.69
N ILE A 55 6.42 0.26 4.45
CA ILE A 55 5.01 0.33 4.04
C ILE A 55 4.76 -0.51 2.77
N GLY A 56 5.25 -1.76 2.79
CA GLY A 56 5.08 -2.75 1.72
C GLY A 56 6.07 -2.68 0.56
N VAL A 57 7.09 -1.82 0.65
CA VAL A 57 8.12 -1.68 -0.41
C VAL A 57 9.19 -2.76 -0.30
N LEU A 58 9.45 -3.29 0.89
CA LEU A 58 10.62 -4.10 1.21
C LEU A 58 10.31 -5.60 1.33
N ASN A 59 9.56 -6.20 0.39
CA ASN A 59 9.42 -7.67 0.37
C ASN A 59 10.79 -8.35 0.33
N HIS A 60 11.74 -7.78 -0.40
CA HIS A 60 13.11 -8.27 -0.55
C HIS A 60 14.04 -7.90 0.63
N GLY A 61 13.52 -7.18 1.64
CA GLY A 61 14.32 -6.59 2.71
C GLY A 61 15.16 -5.39 2.27
N HIS A 62 15.86 -4.82 3.21
CA HIS A 62 16.80 -3.74 2.94
C HIS A 62 18.04 -4.25 2.21
N ASN A 63 18.44 -3.56 1.14
CA ASN A 63 19.70 -3.77 0.44
C ASN A 63 19.93 -5.22 -0.04
N HIS A 64 18.95 -5.84 -0.66
CA HIS A 64 19.06 -7.20 -1.17
C HIS A 64 20.27 -7.36 -2.09
N PRO A 65 21.19 -8.33 -1.85
CA PRO A 65 22.48 -8.39 -2.52
C PRO A 65 22.39 -8.59 -4.05
N ARG A 66 21.44 -9.40 -4.53
CA ARG A 66 21.21 -9.61 -5.98
C ARG A 66 20.74 -8.33 -6.66
N ILE A 67 19.82 -7.59 -6.04
CA ILE A 67 19.32 -6.30 -6.54
C ILE A 67 20.46 -5.28 -6.64
N LEU A 68 21.27 -5.15 -5.59
CA LEU A 68 22.45 -4.28 -5.61
C LEU A 68 23.47 -4.68 -6.69
N ALA A 69 23.67 -5.98 -6.90
CA ALA A 69 24.55 -6.50 -7.94
C ALA A 69 24.03 -6.20 -9.36
N ALA A 70 22.71 -6.31 -9.58
CA ALA A 70 22.08 -5.98 -10.87
C ALA A 70 22.27 -4.49 -11.22
N ARG A 71 22.03 -3.58 -10.25
CA ARG A 71 22.25 -2.14 -10.42
C ARG A 71 23.71 -1.82 -10.72
N ARG A 72 24.66 -2.38 -9.94
CA ARG A 72 26.10 -2.18 -10.21
C ARG A 72 26.50 -2.66 -11.61
N ARG A 73 26.05 -3.85 -12.03
CA ARG A 73 26.32 -4.34 -13.40
C ARG A 73 25.79 -3.44 -14.49
N PHE A 74 24.63 -2.80 -14.28
CA PHE A 74 24.08 -1.84 -15.23
C PHE A 74 24.98 -0.61 -15.35
N GLN A 75 25.40 -0.02 -14.22
CA GLN A 75 26.26 1.16 -14.13
C GLN A 75 27.68 0.88 -14.71
N ASP A 76 28.31 -0.23 -14.30
CA ASP A 76 29.65 -0.62 -14.75
C ASP A 76 29.72 -0.81 -16.28
N ARG A 77 28.63 -1.25 -16.88
CA ARG A 77 28.50 -1.41 -18.34
C ARG A 77 28.09 -0.13 -19.05
N GLN A 78 27.95 0.97 -18.35
CA GLN A 78 27.53 2.28 -18.88
C GLN A 78 26.29 2.19 -19.80
N ARG A 79 25.28 1.43 -19.33
CA ARG A 79 24.06 1.21 -20.11
C ARG A 79 23.21 2.49 -20.16
N MET A 80 22.48 2.65 -21.28
CA MET A 80 21.63 3.80 -21.50
C MET A 80 20.42 3.78 -20.56
N GLU A 81 20.18 4.90 -19.90
CA GLU A 81 19.04 5.11 -18.99
C GLU A 81 17.75 5.48 -19.74
N VAL A 82 17.83 6.48 -20.60
CA VAL A 82 16.66 7.14 -21.20
C VAL A 82 16.47 6.68 -22.62
N HIS A 83 15.53 5.79 -22.86
CA HIS A 83 15.25 5.21 -24.17
C HIS A 83 14.08 5.92 -24.91
N LYS A 84 14.03 7.25 -24.88
CA LYS A 84 12.90 7.98 -25.51
C LYS A 84 12.83 7.84 -27.02
N ASN A 85 13.98 7.73 -27.66
CA ASN A 85 14.11 7.61 -29.13
C ASN A 85 14.52 6.21 -29.59
N TYR A 86 14.64 5.29 -28.66
CA TYR A 86 15.02 3.90 -28.91
C TYR A 86 14.14 2.95 -28.10
N PHE A 87 13.94 1.74 -28.59
CA PHE A 87 13.27 0.71 -27.81
C PHE A 87 14.17 0.19 -26.70
N SER A 88 13.66 0.21 -25.47
CA SER A 88 14.37 -0.35 -24.31
C SER A 88 14.20 -1.87 -24.29
N PRO A 89 15.31 -2.66 -24.37
CA PRO A 89 15.21 -4.11 -24.23
C PRO A 89 14.77 -4.51 -22.82
N TYR A 90 15.01 -3.67 -21.82
CA TYR A 90 14.61 -3.94 -20.43
C TYR A 90 13.12 -3.79 -20.24
N VAL A 91 12.51 -2.74 -20.80
CA VAL A 91 11.05 -2.53 -20.80
C VAL A 91 10.35 -3.68 -21.53
N ALA A 92 10.87 -4.09 -22.70
CA ALA A 92 10.32 -5.21 -23.44
C ALA A 92 10.40 -6.52 -22.65
N ALA A 93 11.54 -6.81 -22.03
CA ALA A 93 11.70 -7.99 -21.18
C ALA A 93 10.79 -7.98 -19.95
N LEU A 94 10.64 -6.83 -19.29
CA LEU A 94 9.77 -6.70 -18.12
C LEU A 94 8.30 -6.89 -18.51
N GLY A 95 7.84 -6.27 -19.60
CA GLY A 95 6.49 -6.46 -20.12
C GLY A 95 6.22 -7.92 -20.51
N HIS A 96 7.17 -8.57 -21.20
CA HIS A 96 7.07 -9.98 -21.53
C HIS A 96 6.96 -10.87 -20.28
N ASN A 97 7.82 -10.66 -19.29
CA ASN A 97 7.80 -11.45 -18.06
C ASN A 97 6.46 -11.29 -17.30
N LEU A 98 5.92 -10.07 -17.24
CA LEU A 98 4.61 -9.85 -16.61
C LEU A 98 3.48 -10.57 -17.35
N ALA A 99 3.48 -10.53 -18.68
CA ALA A 99 2.51 -11.25 -19.50
C ALA A 99 2.58 -12.79 -19.31
N GLN A 100 3.76 -13.36 -18.98
CA GLN A 100 3.89 -14.77 -18.66
C GLN A 100 3.44 -15.12 -17.23
N LEU A 101 3.48 -14.17 -16.32
CA LEU A 101 3.13 -14.37 -14.90
C LEU A 101 1.65 -14.12 -14.61
N LEU A 102 1.00 -13.28 -15.39
CA LEU A 102 -0.39 -12.90 -15.20
C LEU A 102 -1.34 -13.79 -16.02
N PRO A 103 -2.56 -14.02 -15.55
CA PRO A 103 -3.51 -14.90 -16.21
C PRO A 103 -4.19 -14.24 -17.42
N ALA A 104 -4.70 -15.07 -18.31
CA ALA A 104 -5.49 -14.72 -19.50
C ALA A 104 -4.72 -13.77 -20.45
N ASP A 105 -5.34 -12.69 -20.86
CA ASP A 105 -4.86 -11.68 -21.78
C ASP A 105 -4.40 -10.38 -21.09
N LEU A 106 -4.01 -10.46 -19.80
CA LEU A 106 -3.32 -9.38 -19.07
C LEU A 106 -1.86 -9.31 -19.54
N GLU A 107 -1.59 -8.62 -20.64
CA GLU A 107 -0.29 -8.70 -21.32
C GLU A 107 0.27 -7.35 -21.79
N VAL A 108 -0.51 -6.25 -21.76
CA VAL A 108 -0.02 -4.95 -22.21
C VAL A 108 0.32 -4.07 -21.01
N SER A 109 1.62 -3.79 -20.84
CA SER A 109 2.15 -3.11 -19.65
C SER A 109 2.60 -1.67 -19.96
N TYR A 110 2.46 -0.80 -18.94
CA TYR A 110 3.09 0.51 -18.89
C TYR A 110 3.76 0.70 -17.52
N PHE A 111 4.96 1.31 -17.47
CA PHE A 111 5.80 1.40 -16.26
C PHE A 111 6.07 2.83 -15.82
N PRO A 112 5.16 3.50 -15.11
CA PRO A 112 5.41 4.80 -14.49
C PRO A 112 6.23 4.66 -13.19
N ASN A 113 6.38 5.75 -12.41
CA ASN A 113 7.33 5.83 -11.31
C ASN A 113 6.71 5.63 -9.92
N SER A 114 5.39 5.73 -9.79
CA SER A 114 4.69 5.56 -8.52
C SER A 114 3.35 4.84 -8.68
N GLY A 115 2.87 4.21 -7.59
CA GLY A 115 1.57 3.55 -7.60
C GLY A 115 0.41 4.49 -7.97
N ALA A 116 0.46 5.73 -7.50
CA ALA A 116 -0.54 6.73 -7.87
C ALA A 116 -0.52 7.05 -9.37
N GLU A 117 0.66 7.14 -10.00
CA GLU A 117 0.76 7.30 -11.47
C GLU A 117 0.24 6.07 -12.23
N ALA A 118 0.42 4.85 -11.69
CA ALA A 118 -0.14 3.64 -12.28
C ALA A 118 -1.68 3.67 -12.24
N VAL A 119 -2.27 4.10 -11.13
CA VAL A 119 -3.73 4.30 -11.01
C VAL A 119 -4.22 5.39 -11.95
N GLU A 120 -3.55 6.55 -12.02
CA GLU A 120 -3.87 7.63 -12.98
C GLU A 120 -3.85 7.12 -14.43
N GLY A 121 -2.85 6.29 -14.79
CA GLY A 121 -2.75 5.68 -16.12
C GLY A 121 -3.90 4.72 -16.42
N ALA A 122 -4.26 3.88 -15.45
CA ALA A 122 -5.38 2.96 -15.56
C ALA A 122 -6.72 3.71 -15.71
N LEU A 123 -6.94 4.78 -14.93
CA LEU A 123 -8.13 5.64 -15.04
C LEU A 123 -8.23 6.32 -16.40
N LYS A 124 -7.13 6.92 -16.88
CA LYS A 124 -7.09 7.55 -18.22
C LYS A 124 -7.41 6.55 -19.33
N MET A 125 -6.87 5.34 -19.24
CA MET A 125 -7.13 4.29 -20.21
C MET A 125 -8.61 3.87 -20.18
N ALA A 126 -9.19 3.66 -19.00
CA ALA A 126 -10.59 3.31 -18.83
C ALA A 126 -11.53 4.42 -19.37
N TYR A 127 -11.23 5.68 -19.08
CA TYR A 127 -11.98 6.81 -19.61
C TYR A 127 -11.92 6.86 -21.14
N LYS A 128 -10.72 6.67 -21.71
CA LYS A 128 -10.53 6.66 -23.15
C LYS A 128 -11.12 5.42 -23.84
N TYR A 129 -11.17 4.27 -23.17
CA TYR A 129 -11.87 3.07 -23.64
C TYR A 129 -13.32 3.38 -24.00
N HIS A 130 -13.98 4.26 -23.25
CA HIS A 130 -15.33 4.77 -23.51
C HIS A 130 -15.36 6.05 -24.37
N ARG A 131 -14.22 6.48 -24.92
CA ARG A 131 -14.11 7.68 -25.78
C ARG A 131 -14.65 8.96 -25.13
N GLY A 132 -14.61 9.05 -23.80
CA GLY A 132 -15.10 10.17 -23.02
C GLY A 132 -16.64 10.28 -22.94
N HIS A 133 -17.38 9.25 -23.34
CA HIS A 133 -18.85 9.26 -23.27
C HIS A 133 -19.43 8.91 -21.91
N ARG A 134 -18.59 8.51 -20.95
CA ARG A 134 -18.98 8.19 -19.57
C ARG A 134 -18.20 9.06 -18.61
N GLY A 135 -18.87 9.51 -17.54
CA GLY A 135 -18.32 10.50 -16.61
C GLY A 135 -17.98 9.97 -15.23
N THR A 136 -18.41 8.76 -14.86
CA THR A 136 -18.34 8.29 -13.47
C THR A 136 -17.32 7.18 -13.26
N VAL A 137 -16.60 7.24 -12.15
CA VAL A 137 -15.75 6.17 -11.61
C VAL A 137 -16.21 5.79 -10.21
N LEU A 138 -16.36 4.49 -9.96
CA LEU A 138 -16.74 3.95 -8.65
C LEU A 138 -15.52 3.44 -7.89
N HIS A 139 -15.54 3.63 -6.55
CA HIS A 139 -14.52 3.11 -5.63
C HIS A 139 -15.15 2.72 -4.29
N SER A 140 -14.45 1.96 -3.44
CA SER A 140 -14.96 1.65 -2.11
C SER A 140 -14.81 2.82 -1.13
N ASP A 141 -15.65 2.87 -0.10
CA ASP A 141 -15.64 3.87 0.96
C ASP A 141 -14.44 3.82 1.91
N ILE A 142 -13.62 2.74 1.83
CA ILE A 142 -12.38 2.58 2.58
C ILE A 142 -11.12 2.56 1.68
N ALA A 143 -11.26 2.92 0.40
CA ALA A 143 -10.18 2.81 -0.58
C ALA A 143 -8.98 3.71 -0.29
N PHE A 144 -7.79 3.23 -0.69
CA PHE A 144 -6.58 4.04 -0.76
C PHE A 144 -5.83 3.81 -2.08
N HIS A 145 -6.01 4.69 -3.04
CA HIS A 145 -5.43 4.59 -4.38
C HIS A 145 -4.27 5.56 -4.65
N GLY A 146 -3.88 6.34 -3.66
CA GLY A 146 -2.79 7.30 -3.76
C GLY A 146 -3.18 8.72 -3.36
N LYS A 147 -2.27 9.67 -3.59
CA LYS A 147 -2.41 11.07 -3.16
C LYS A 147 -2.17 12.08 -4.30
N LEU A 148 -2.14 11.63 -5.57
CA LEU A 148 -2.23 12.52 -6.73
C LEU A 148 -3.71 12.93 -6.95
N LEU A 149 -3.97 13.85 -7.85
CA LEU A 149 -5.29 14.45 -7.95
C LEU A 149 -6.39 13.42 -8.30
N GLY A 150 -6.21 12.62 -9.34
CA GLY A 150 -7.16 11.57 -9.72
C GLY A 150 -7.18 10.41 -8.73
N ALA A 151 -6.03 9.80 -8.45
CA ALA A 151 -5.92 8.72 -7.47
C ALA A 151 -6.36 9.14 -6.06
N GLY A 152 -6.06 10.38 -5.65
CA GLY A 152 -6.50 10.96 -4.38
C GLY A 152 -8.01 11.19 -4.32
N SER A 153 -8.64 11.46 -5.46
CA SER A 153 -10.11 11.61 -5.54
C SER A 153 -10.85 10.31 -5.24
N LEU A 154 -10.21 9.16 -5.47
CA LEU A 154 -10.74 7.83 -5.17
C LEU A 154 -10.28 7.30 -3.80
N THR A 155 -9.47 8.06 -3.06
CA THR A 155 -9.00 7.67 -1.73
C THR A 155 -9.98 8.17 -0.67
N ALA A 156 -10.43 7.27 0.19
CA ALA A 156 -11.41 7.54 1.22
C ALA A 156 -10.83 8.14 2.52
N SER A 157 -9.49 8.29 2.61
CA SER A 157 -8.83 8.87 3.78
C SER A 157 -9.17 10.35 3.95
N PRO A 158 -9.66 10.81 5.11
CA PRO A 158 -9.99 12.20 5.35
C PRO A 158 -8.82 13.16 5.15
N GLU A 159 -7.60 12.73 5.43
CA GLU A 159 -6.39 13.54 5.28
C GLU A 159 -6.08 13.87 3.81
N VAL A 160 -6.55 13.04 2.87
CA VAL A 160 -6.33 13.26 1.44
C VAL A 160 -7.36 14.18 0.83
N HIS A 161 -8.58 14.21 1.38
CA HIS A 161 -9.66 15.06 0.89
C HIS A 161 -9.58 16.50 1.38
N PHE A 162 -8.56 16.83 2.08
CA PHE A 162 -8.38 18.11 2.68
C PHE A 162 -8.16 19.19 1.62
N THR A 163 -9.16 20.04 1.40
CA THR A 163 -9.14 21.23 0.54
C THR A 163 -8.92 21.05 -0.97
N PHE A 164 -8.62 19.84 -1.48
CA PHE A 164 -8.46 19.64 -2.91
C PHE A 164 -9.81 19.34 -3.59
N PRO A 165 -10.10 19.95 -4.76
CA PRO A 165 -11.22 19.52 -5.55
C PRO A 165 -11.00 18.10 -6.05
N ARG A 166 -12.01 17.25 -5.90
CA ARG A 166 -11.99 15.92 -6.54
C ARG A 166 -12.13 16.06 -8.05
N ILE A 167 -11.61 15.09 -8.81
CA ILE A 167 -12.00 14.97 -10.20
C ILE A 167 -13.53 14.76 -10.27
N PRO A 168 -14.22 15.34 -11.29
CA PRO A 168 -15.65 15.12 -11.45
C PRO A 168 -16.01 13.64 -11.58
N GLY A 169 -17.23 13.27 -11.19
CA GLY A 169 -17.77 11.94 -11.41
C GLY A 169 -17.16 10.84 -10.54
N THR A 170 -16.72 11.12 -9.33
CA THR A 170 -16.35 10.08 -8.36
C THR A 170 -17.54 9.76 -7.45
N ASP A 171 -17.85 8.46 -7.27
CA ASP A 171 -18.86 7.99 -6.31
C ASP A 171 -18.37 6.74 -5.57
N ALA A 172 -18.84 6.57 -4.35
CA ALA A 172 -18.40 5.49 -3.47
C ALA A 172 -19.53 4.53 -3.13
N PHE A 173 -19.16 3.28 -2.86
CA PHE A 173 -20.01 2.23 -2.31
C PHE A 173 -19.33 1.61 -1.07
N ALA A 174 -20.12 0.95 -0.20
CA ALA A 174 -19.59 0.31 0.99
C ALA A 174 -18.72 -0.91 0.63
N PHE A 175 -17.56 -1.04 1.28
CA PHE A 175 -16.59 -2.11 1.01
C PHE A 175 -17.20 -3.49 1.23
N ASP A 176 -17.03 -4.39 0.26
CA ASP A 176 -17.52 -5.77 0.27
C ASP A 176 -19.06 -5.89 0.42
N ASP A 177 -19.81 -4.88 -0.02
CA ASP A 177 -21.26 -4.82 0.02
C ASP A 177 -21.83 -4.76 -1.41
N LEU A 178 -22.36 -5.88 -1.86
CA LEU A 178 -22.91 -6.02 -3.20
C LEU A 178 -24.14 -5.14 -3.43
N ALA A 179 -25.03 -5.04 -2.43
CA ALA A 179 -26.24 -4.22 -2.55
C ALA A 179 -25.86 -2.73 -2.68
N SER A 180 -24.84 -2.28 -1.94
CA SER A 180 -24.31 -0.92 -2.08
C SER A 180 -23.68 -0.66 -3.45
N LEU A 181 -22.97 -1.64 -4.03
CA LEU A 181 -22.42 -1.54 -5.39
C LEU A 181 -23.54 -1.47 -6.44
N GLU A 182 -24.56 -2.32 -6.34
CA GLU A 182 -25.70 -2.31 -7.25
C GLU A 182 -26.44 -0.97 -7.21
N LEU A 183 -26.73 -0.44 -6.01
CA LEU A 183 -27.32 0.89 -5.84
C LEU A 183 -26.44 2.00 -6.45
N ALA A 184 -25.11 1.91 -6.34
CA ALA A 184 -24.21 2.86 -6.98
C ALA A 184 -24.30 2.78 -8.51
N LEU A 185 -24.38 1.59 -9.08
CA LEU A 185 -24.58 1.40 -10.53
C LEU A 185 -25.93 1.92 -10.99
N GLU A 186 -27.00 1.70 -10.22
CA GLU A 186 -28.35 2.22 -10.52
C GLU A 186 -28.39 3.76 -10.54
N ARG A 187 -27.73 4.42 -9.57
CA ARG A 187 -27.63 5.90 -9.53
C ARG A 187 -27.00 6.50 -10.80
N HIS A 188 -26.14 5.74 -11.47
CA HIS A 188 -25.43 6.16 -12.67
C HIS A 188 -25.89 5.42 -13.93
N SER A 189 -27.12 4.86 -13.92
CA SER A 189 -27.77 4.33 -15.12
C SER A 189 -28.23 5.46 -16.03
N THR A 190 -28.12 5.25 -17.34
CA THR A 190 -28.63 6.22 -18.32
C THR A 190 -30.09 5.93 -18.68
N PRO A 191 -30.86 6.93 -19.14
CA PRO A 191 -32.27 6.75 -19.55
C PRO A 191 -32.47 5.66 -20.62
N GLU A 192 -31.44 5.40 -21.44
CA GLU A 192 -31.46 4.40 -22.49
C GLU A 192 -31.09 2.98 -21.98
N GLY A 193 -30.96 2.81 -20.64
CA GLY A 193 -30.62 1.53 -20.02
C GLY A 193 -29.14 1.17 -20.04
N GLY A 194 -28.26 2.15 -20.35
CA GLY A 194 -26.81 2.04 -20.28
C GLY A 194 -26.26 2.42 -18.90
N SER A 195 -24.94 2.62 -18.85
CA SER A 195 -24.23 3.09 -17.63
C SER A 195 -23.35 4.30 -17.95
N ASP A 196 -23.35 5.31 -17.07
CA ASP A 196 -22.38 6.41 -17.09
C ASP A 196 -21.05 6.05 -16.41
N VAL A 197 -20.94 4.86 -15.81
CA VAL A 197 -19.73 4.41 -15.12
C VAL A 197 -18.72 3.92 -16.15
N TYR A 198 -17.51 4.55 -16.18
CA TYR A 198 -16.43 4.12 -17.07
C TYR A 198 -15.47 3.11 -16.40
N ALA A 199 -15.33 3.17 -15.07
CA ALA A 199 -14.47 2.25 -14.33
C ALA A 199 -14.99 1.96 -12.92
N LEU A 200 -14.70 0.74 -12.45
CA LEU A 200 -14.76 0.33 -11.05
C LEU A 200 -13.35 0.04 -10.58
N VAL A 201 -12.87 0.78 -9.56
CA VAL A 201 -11.53 0.62 -8.98
C VAL A 201 -11.65 -0.03 -7.61
N LEU A 202 -10.99 -1.16 -7.44
CA LEU A 202 -11.03 -1.97 -6.21
C LEU A 202 -9.64 -2.33 -5.74
N GLU A 203 -9.44 -2.29 -4.42
CA GLU A 203 -8.42 -3.10 -3.76
C GLU A 203 -9.06 -4.45 -3.42
N PRO A 204 -8.71 -5.60 -4.04
CA PRO A 204 -9.26 -6.91 -3.64
C PRO A 204 -8.95 -7.25 -2.18
N PHE A 205 -7.91 -6.64 -1.66
CA PHE A 205 -7.55 -6.59 -0.25
C PHE A 205 -7.13 -5.17 0.12
N SER A 206 -7.90 -4.52 0.99
CA SER A 206 -7.56 -3.19 1.51
C SER A 206 -6.40 -3.28 2.49
N ALA A 207 -5.21 -2.88 2.04
CA ALA A 207 -4.00 -2.95 2.84
C ALA A 207 -4.03 -2.00 4.05
N SER A 208 -4.73 -0.89 3.95
CA SER A 208 -4.84 0.11 5.03
C SER A 208 -5.79 -0.29 6.15
N SER A 209 -6.79 -1.13 5.85
CA SER A 209 -7.80 -1.63 6.81
C SER A 209 -7.59 -3.11 7.16
N LEU A 210 -6.68 -3.81 6.46
CA LEU A 210 -6.44 -5.25 6.54
C LEU A 210 -7.71 -6.08 6.30
N ARG A 211 -8.59 -5.61 5.41
CA ARG A 211 -9.85 -6.27 5.05
C ARG A 211 -9.76 -6.83 3.64
N GLU A 212 -10.27 -8.04 3.48
CA GLU A 212 -10.32 -8.76 2.21
C GLU A 212 -11.74 -8.68 1.64
N CYS A 213 -11.87 -8.44 0.33
CA CYS A 213 -13.14 -8.64 -0.34
C CYS A 213 -13.45 -10.13 -0.41
N SER A 214 -14.72 -10.50 -0.20
CA SER A 214 -15.19 -11.87 -0.40
C SER A 214 -15.06 -12.29 -1.87
N GLU A 215 -14.83 -13.59 -2.10
CA GLU A 215 -14.80 -14.13 -3.46
C GLU A 215 -16.13 -13.89 -4.19
N GLU A 216 -17.24 -14.02 -3.47
CA GLU A 216 -18.58 -13.77 -4.00
C GLU A 216 -18.70 -12.32 -4.52
N PHE A 217 -18.32 -11.34 -3.71
CA PHE A 217 -18.34 -9.93 -4.10
C PHE A 217 -17.45 -9.67 -5.32
N LEU A 218 -16.22 -10.19 -5.34
CA LEU A 218 -15.30 -9.96 -6.45
C LEU A 218 -15.81 -10.56 -7.77
N ARG A 219 -16.39 -11.78 -7.72
CA ARG A 219 -16.97 -12.42 -8.89
C ARG A 219 -18.19 -11.67 -9.42
N GLU A 220 -19.03 -11.21 -8.51
CA GLU A 220 -20.23 -10.47 -8.88
C GLU A 220 -19.86 -9.06 -9.41
N ALA A 221 -18.90 -8.38 -8.80
CA ALA A 221 -18.36 -7.12 -9.34
C ALA A 221 -17.82 -7.31 -10.76
N ARG A 222 -17.06 -8.40 -11.02
CA ARG A 222 -16.61 -8.73 -12.38
C ARG A 222 -17.79 -8.96 -13.34
N ARG A 223 -18.81 -9.69 -12.91
CA ARG A 223 -20.01 -9.98 -13.71
C ARG A 223 -20.78 -8.68 -14.06
N LEU A 224 -20.96 -7.80 -13.06
CA LEU A 224 -21.61 -6.51 -13.25
C LEU A 224 -20.81 -5.60 -14.21
N CYS A 225 -19.48 -5.53 -14.03
CA CYS A 225 -18.62 -4.79 -14.94
C CYS A 225 -18.71 -5.31 -16.39
N THR A 226 -18.74 -6.64 -16.57
CA THR A 226 -18.91 -7.23 -17.90
C THR A 226 -20.29 -6.90 -18.51
N ARG A 227 -21.37 -7.00 -17.72
CA ARG A 227 -22.74 -6.70 -18.15
C ARG A 227 -22.91 -5.26 -18.61
N HIS A 228 -22.30 -4.32 -17.90
CA HIS A 228 -22.46 -2.87 -18.12
C HIS A 228 -21.32 -2.25 -18.95
N ASP A 229 -20.42 -3.07 -19.49
CA ASP A 229 -19.22 -2.62 -20.23
C ASP A 229 -18.41 -1.60 -19.40
N ILE A 230 -18.13 -1.92 -18.13
CA ILE A 230 -17.33 -1.11 -17.18
C ILE A 230 -15.94 -1.71 -17.08
N VAL A 231 -14.89 -0.88 -17.14
CA VAL A 231 -13.51 -1.34 -16.94
C VAL A 231 -13.26 -1.62 -15.48
N LEU A 232 -13.00 -2.90 -15.14
CA LEU A 232 -12.64 -3.33 -13.78
C LEU A 232 -11.14 -3.18 -13.57
N ILE A 233 -10.75 -2.34 -12.63
CA ILE A 233 -9.36 -2.10 -12.25
C ILE A 233 -9.11 -2.67 -10.85
N PHE A 234 -8.18 -3.62 -10.72
CA PHE A 234 -7.70 -4.05 -9.42
C PHE A 234 -6.44 -3.29 -9.04
N ASP A 235 -6.50 -2.58 -7.93
CA ASP A 235 -5.34 -1.93 -7.34
C ASP A 235 -4.62 -2.92 -6.42
N GLU A 236 -3.51 -3.44 -6.93
CA GLU A 236 -2.64 -4.37 -6.23
C GLU A 236 -1.27 -3.74 -5.93
N VAL A 237 -1.22 -2.42 -5.83
CA VAL A 237 0.00 -1.66 -5.50
C VAL A 237 0.65 -2.16 -4.22
N TYR A 238 -0.14 -2.61 -3.24
CA TYR A 238 0.39 -3.15 -1.98
C TYR A 238 0.46 -4.68 -1.95
N THR A 239 -0.51 -5.35 -2.49
CA THR A 239 -0.81 -6.77 -2.29
C THR A 239 -0.06 -7.71 -3.23
N SER A 240 0.50 -7.16 -4.31
CA SER A 240 1.30 -7.92 -5.28
C SER A 240 2.64 -8.44 -4.72
N TRP A 241 3.26 -9.26 -5.53
CA TRP A 241 4.60 -9.85 -5.31
C TRP A 241 4.67 -10.72 -4.06
N GLY A 242 3.66 -11.55 -3.86
CA GLY A 242 3.63 -12.55 -2.82
C GLY A 242 3.09 -12.08 -1.48
N ARG A 243 2.95 -10.77 -1.22
CA ARG A 243 2.66 -10.19 0.09
C ARG A 243 1.51 -10.87 0.85
N THR A 244 0.43 -11.21 0.17
CA THR A 244 -0.77 -11.82 0.74
C THR A 244 -0.86 -13.33 0.56
N GLY A 245 0.20 -13.98 0.06
CA GLY A 245 0.27 -15.43 -0.13
C GLY A 245 -0.02 -15.90 -1.55
N SER A 246 -0.21 -14.99 -2.49
CA SER A 246 -0.29 -15.21 -3.95
C SER A 246 0.53 -14.17 -4.66
N LEU A 247 0.96 -14.40 -5.90
CA LEU A 247 1.79 -13.43 -6.64
C LEU A 247 1.07 -12.08 -6.76
N PHE A 248 -0.19 -12.10 -7.18
CA PHE A 248 -1.15 -11.01 -7.02
C PHE A 248 -2.32 -11.55 -6.19
N HIS A 249 -2.95 -10.72 -5.37
CA HIS A 249 -3.98 -11.17 -4.46
C HIS A 249 -5.17 -11.81 -5.18
N PHE A 250 -5.65 -11.18 -6.27
CA PHE A 250 -6.78 -11.70 -7.05
C PHE A 250 -6.56 -13.11 -7.63
N MET A 251 -5.30 -13.52 -7.83
CA MET A 251 -4.96 -14.85 -8.35
C MET A 251 -5.30 -16.01 -7.38
N ARG A 252 -5.71 -15.68 -6.14
CA ARG A 252 -6.28 -16.65 -5.20
C ARG A 252 -7.62 -17.22 -5.68
N HIS A 253 -8.30 -16.53 -6.60
CA HIS A 253 -9.60 -16.87 -7.13
C HIS A 253 -9.48 -17.25 -8.61
N PRO A 254 -9.28 -18.56 -8.94
CA PRO A 254 -9.08 -19.00 -10.32
C PRO A 254 -10.21 -18.53 -11.24
N GLY A 255 -9.84 -17.99 -12.41
CA GLY A 255 -10.78 -17.47 -13.40
C GLY A 255 -11.30 -16.05 -13.13
N LEU A 256 -11.00 -15.45 -12.00
CA LEU A 256 -11.25 -14.02 -11.75
C LEU A 256 -10.14 -13.21 -12.40
N VAL A 257 -10.48 -12.40 -13.40
CA VAL A 257 -9.51 -11.55 -14.13
C VAL A 257 -10.05 -10.13 -14.25
N PRO A 258 -9.33 -9.10 -13.74
CA PRO A 258 -9.69 -7.70 -13.99
C PRO A 258 -9.38 -7.30 -15.44
N ASP A 259 -9.86 -6.16 -15.87
CA ASP A 259 -9.48 -5.56 -17.15
C ASP A 259 -8.11 -4.88 -17.07
N VAL A 260 -7.77 -4.38 -15.88
CA VAL A 260 -6.47 -3.75 -15.58
C VAL A 260 -6.07 -4.11 -14.15
N VAL A 261 -4.79 -4.40 -13.93
CA VAL A 261 -4.19 -4.52 -12.61
C VAL A 261 -3.07 -3.52 -12.44
N THR A 262 -3.00 -2.84 -11.28
CA THR A 262 -1.88 -1.93 -10.95
C THR A 262 -0.93 -2.58 -9.95
N THR A 263 0.36 -2.25 -10.04
CA THR A 263 1.41 -2.72 -9.14
C THR A 263 2.46 -1.64 -8.88
N SER A 264 3.12 -1.69 -7.71
CA SER A 264 4.21 -0.80 -7.33
C SER A 264 4.96 -1.36 -6.10
N LYS A 265 5.41 -0.50 -5.22
CA LYS A 265 6.05 -0.84 -3.93
C LYS A 265 7.17 -1.88 -4.10
N SER A 266 6.94 -3.13 -3.70
CA SER A 266 7.94 -4.20 -3.78
C SER A 266 8.31 -4.59 -5.21
N PHE A 267 7.56 -4.16 -6.22
CA PHE A 267 7.93 -4.28 -7.63
C PHE A 267 9.31 -3.69 -7.93
N GLY A 268 9.67 -2.59 -7.25
CA GLY A 268 10.99 -1.96 -7.35
C GLY A 268 12.07 -2.57 -6.44
N GLY A 269 11.80 -3.69 -5.75
CA GLY A 269 12.78 -4.37 -4.92
C GLY A 269 13.37 -3.54 -3.78
N GLY A 270 12.67 -2.50 -3.33
CA GLY A 270 13.14 -1.57 -2.30
C GLY A 270 14.22 -0.59 -2.77
N LYS A 271 14.50 -0.51 -4.08
CA LYS A 271 15.56 0.34 -4.66
C LYS A 271 15.12 1.18 -5.84
N ALA A 272 14.09 0.76 -6.57
CA ALA A 272 13.63 1.46 -7.76
C ALA A 272 12.32 2.20 -7.52
N SER A 273 12.22 3.43 -8.02
CA SER A 273 10.96 4.16 -8.14
C SER A 273 10.27 3.74 -9.44
N ILE A 274 9.64 2.58 -9.40
CA ILE A 274 8.92 2.00 -10.54
C ILE A 274 7.56 1.45 -10.10
N SER A 275 6.61 1.56 -10.98
CA SER A 275 5.27 0.97 -10.86
C SER A 275 4.82 0.44 -12.21
N GLY A 276 3.66 -0.15 -12.27
CA GLY A 276 3.08 -0.60 -13.52
C GLY A 276 1.56 -0.70 -13.45
N TYR A 277 0.94 -0.59 -14.59
CA TYR A 277 -0.34 -1.24 -14.81
C TYR A 277 -0.20 -2.25 -15.94
N VAL A 278 -0.95 -3.32 -15.86
CA VAL A 278 -1.06 -4.33 -16.91
C VAL A 278 -2.52 -4.43 -17.31
N ALA A 279 -2.79 -4.24 -18.57
CA ALA A 279 -4.13 -4.26 -19.14
C ALA A 279 -4.33 -5.51 -20.01
N ARG A 280 -5.58 -5.95 -20.10
CA ARG A 280 -6.00 -6.90 -21.10
C ARG A 280 -5.83 -6.28 -22.49
N GLU A 281 -5.33 -7.08 -23.43
CA GLU A 281 -5.03 -6.61 -24.78
C GLU A 281 -6.23 -5.96 -25.48
N PRO A 282 -7.47 -6.50 -25.45
CA PRO A 282 -8.61 -5.84 -26.08
C PRO A 282 -8.97 -4.48 -25.47
N VAL A 283 -8.75 -4.32 -24.14
CA VAL A 283 -8.99 -3.05 -23.44
C VAL A 283 -7.97 -2.00 -23.88
N PHE A 284 -6.70 -2.37 -23.91
CA PHE A 284 -5.63 -1.50 -24.36
C PHE A 284 -5.83 -1.06 -25.82
N ARG A 285 -6.12 -2.01 -26.73
CA ARG A 285 -6.37 -1.70 -28.15
C ARG A 285 -7.50 -0.69 -28.34
N ARG A 286 -8.63 -0.91 -27.68
CA ARG A 286 -9.76 -0.01 -27.78
C ARG A 286 -9.43 1.40 -27.28
N ALA A 287 -8.55 1.52 -26.29
CA ALA A 287 -8.13 2.80 -25.71
C ALA A 287 -7.01 3.49 -26.49
N TYR A 288 -5.94 2.77 -26.87
CA TYR A 288 -4.66 3.35 -27.27
C TYR A 288 -4.01 2.76 -28.55
N ASP A 289 -4.71 1.99 -29.38
CA ASP A 289 -4.14 1.32 -30.54
C ASP A 289 -4.08 2.21 -31.81
N SER A 290 -3.96 3.51 -31.64
CA SER A 290 -3.81 4.42 -32.78
C SER A 290 -2.50 5.21 -32.69
N LEU A 291 -1.95 5.58 -33.86
CA LEU A 291 -0.71 6.37 -33.90
C LEU A 291 -0.80 7.69 -33.10
N PRO A 292 -1.92 8.46 -33.16
CA PRO A 292 -2.09 9.65 -32.31
C PRO A 292 -2.06 9.38 -30.81
N ASP A 293 -2.36 8.17 -30.39
CA ASP A 293 -2.45 7.77 -28.98
C ASP A 293 -1.13 7.29 -28.41
N ALA A 294 -0.13 7.00 -29.25
CA ALA A 294 1.12 6.36 -28.85
C ALA A 294 1.88 7.06 -27.71
N THR A 295 1.68 8.36 -27.51
CA THR A 295 2.31 9.16 -26.46
C THR A 295 1.32 9.83 -25.52
N LEU A 296 0.03 9.49 -25.61
CA LEU A 296 -1.04 10.16 -24.87
C LEU A 296 -0.90 9.99 -23.33
N HIS A 297 -0.36 8.84 -22.89
CA HIS A 297 0.02 8.62 -21.50
C HIS A 297 1.50 8.33 -21.41
N SER A 298 2.28 9.28 -20.90
CA SER A 298 3.71 9.13 -20.74
C SER A 298 4.24 10.04 -19.63
N THR A 299 5.32 9.62 -19.00
CA THR A 299 6.13 10.45 -18.11
C THR A 299 7.56 10.50 -18.62
N THR A 300 8.34 11.52 -18.24
CA THR A 300 9.74 11.65 -18.67
C THR A 300 10.58 10.45 -18.21
N TYR A 301 10.34 9.94 -17.01
CA TYR A 301 11.09 8.84 -16.39
C TYR A 301 10.47 7.46 -16.61
N TYR A 302 9.52 7.33 -17.54
CA TYR A 302 8.95 6.06 -17.94
C TYR A 302 10.04 5.10 -18.45
N GLY A 303 10.05 3.88 -17.91
CA GLY A 303 10.96 2.83 -18.38
C GLY A 303 12.44 3.16 -18.24
N PHE A 304 12.82 3.91 -17.22
CA PHE A 304 14.21 4.21 -16.90
C PHE A 304 15.04 2.94 -16.80
N GLY A 305 16.24 2.90 -17.37
CA GLY A 305 17.01 1.67 -17.58
C GLY A 305 17.36 0.94 -16.28
N GLU A 306 18.02 1.60 -15.35
CA GLU A 306 18.43 1.02 -14.07
C GLU A 306 17.22 0.63 -13.20
N GLU A 307 16.16 1.44 -13.20
CA GLU A 307 14.92 1.16 -12.48
C GLU A 307 14.24 -0.12 -13.03
N THR A 308 14.17 -0.24 -14.36
CA THR A 308 13.58 -1.40 -15.04
C THR A 308 14.40 -2.68 -14.81
N VAL A 309 15.73 -2.59 -14.88
CA VAL A 309 16.63 -3.74 -14.56
C VAL A 309 16.48 -4.15 -13.10
N THR A 310 16.30 -3.18 -12.20
CA THR A 310 16.03 -3.46 -10.79
C THR A 310 14.71 -4.21 -10.60
N ALA A 311 13.66 -3.81 -11.30
CA ALA A 311 12.37 -4.50 -11.25
C ALA A 311 12.45 -5.91 -11.86
N LEU A 312 13.17 -6.10 -12.97
CA LEU A 312 13.42 -7.43 -13.55
C LEU A 312 14.05 -8.38 -12.53
N GLU A 313 15.09 -7.93 -11.82
CA GLU A 313 15.74 -8.74 -10.78
C GLU A 313 14.80 -8.99 -9.58
N ALA A 314 14.04 -7.98 -9.16
CA ALA A 314 13.07 -8.11 -8.06
C ALA A 314 11.97 -9.14 -8.39
N VAL A 315 11.44 -9.11 -9.61
CA VAL A 315 10.46 -10.09 -10.10
C VAL A 315 11.05 -11.49 -10.14
N ALA A 316 12.27 -11.64 -10.66
CA ALA A 316 12.95 -12.93 -10.71
C ALA A 316 13.13 -13.53 -9.31
N ILE A 317 13.59 -12.74 -8.34
CA ILE A 317 13.73 -13.18 -6.94
C ILE A 317 12.39 -13.59 -6.36
N ALA A 318 11.34 -12.81 -6.56
CA ALA A 318 10.01 -13.10 -5.99
C ALA A 318 9.42 -14.43 -6.50
N VAL A 319 9.74 -14.81 -7.74
CA VAL A 319 9.34 -16.09 -8.35
C VAL A 319 10.26 -17.24 -7.92
N GLU A 320 11.56 -17.06 -8.02
CA GLU A 320 12.57 -18.10 -7.73
C GLU A 320 12.57 -18.51 -6.25
N ASP A 321 12.40 -17.54 -5.33
CA ASP A 321 12.38 -17.78 -3.89
C ASP A 321 10.96 -18.06 -3.36
N ASP A 322 9.97 -18.25 -4.24
CA ASP A 322 8.54 -18.50 -3.92
C ASP A 322 8.01 -17.59 -2.82
N TYR A 323 8.02 -16.28 -3.08
CA TYR A 323 7.52 -15.29 -2.11
C TYR A 323 6.06 -15.54 -1.67
N PRO A 324 5.15 -16.03 -2.52
CA PRO A 324 3.84 -16.50 -2.06
C PRO A 324 3.90 -17.53 -0.93
N ALA A 325 4.73 -18.58 -1.06
CA ALA A 325 4.87 -19.59 0.00
C ALA A 325 5.52 -19.01 1.26
N ARG A 326 6.55 -18.18 1.12
CA ARG A 326 7.16 -17.49 2.27
C ARG A 326 6.17 -16.60 3.00
N ALA A 327 5.34 -15.86 2.29
CA ALA A 327 4.31 -15.01 2.89
C ALA A 327 3.23 -15.83 3.61
N ARG A 328 2.84 -16.99 3.08
CA ARG A 328 1.93 -17.90 3.78
C ARG A 328 2.55 -18.40 5.08
N HIS A 329 3.79 -18.88 5.04
CA HIS A 329 4.52 -19.40 6.21
C HIS A 329 4.64 -18.33 7.32
N LEU A 330 5.19 -17.16 7.01
CA LEU A 330 5.31 -16.04 7.96
C LEU A 330 3.94 -15.57 8.45
N GLY A 331 2.96 -15.54 7.55
CA GLY A 331 1.60 -15.12 7.85
C GLY A 331 0.87 -16.06 8.81
N GLU A 332 1.05 -17.36 8.69
CA GLU A 332 0.51 -18.36 9.62
C GLU A 332 1.12 -18.21 11.01
N ARG A 333 2.44 -17.99 11.08
CA ARG A 333 3.14 -17.76 12.34
C ARG A 333 2.67 -16.47 13.02
N LEU A 334 2.58 -15.36 12.27
CA LEU A 334 2.02 -14.10 12.74
C LEU A 334 0.58 -14.27 13.23
N HIS A 335 -0.26 -14.96 12.45
CA HIS A 335 -1.66 -15.19 12.80
C HIS A 335 -1.80 -15.92 14.13
N ARG A 336 -1.06 -17.03 14.31
CA ARG A 336 -1.06 -17.79 15.58
C ARG A 336 -0.63 -16.90 16.75
N GLY A 337 0.48 -16.15 16.61
CA GLY A 337 0.97 -15.26 17.65
C GLY A 337 -0.04 -14.17 18.00
N LEU A 338 -0.56 -13.45 17.01
CA LEU A 338 -1.53 -12.38 17.22
C LEU A 338 -2.86 -12.89 17.80
N THR A 339 -3.31 -14.08 17.42
CA THR A 339 -4.53 -14.72 17.97
C THR A 339 -4.31 -15.09 19.46
N ALA A 340 -3.14 -15.61 19.80
CA ALA A 340 -2.78 -15.88 21.20
C ALA A 340 -2.76 -14.57 22.02
N LEU A 341 -2.22 -13.48 21.47
CA LEU A 341 -2.25 -12.16 22.11
C LEU A 341 -3.67 -11.62 22.27
N ALA A 342 -4.54 -11.81 21.28
CA ALA A 342 -5.95 -11.41 21.39
C ALA A 342 -6.67 -12.17 22.54
N ALA A 343 -6.35 -13.45 22.71
CA ALA A 343 -6.88 -14.24 23.83
C ALA A 343 -6.29 -13.80 25.20
N ALA A 344 -5.02 -13.41 25.24
CA ALA A 344 -4.35 -12.95 26.47
C ALA A 344 -4.76 -11.51 26.85
N HIS A 345 -5.05 -10.66 25.87
CA HIS A 345 -5.40 -9.24 26.03
C HIS A 345 -6.77 -8.87 25.43
N PRO A 346 -7.87 -9.57 25.77
CA PRO A 346 -9.18 -9.37 25.13
C PRO A 346 -9.76 -7.98 25.38
N GLN A 347 -9.28 -7.28 26.43
CA GLN A 347 -9.66 -5.90 26.72
C GLN A 347 -8.96 -4.86 25.83
N LEU A 348 -7.87 -5.24 25.13
CA LEU A 348 -7.07 -4.34 24.30
C LEU A 348 -7.18 -4.68 22.81
N ILE A 349 -7.27 -5.95 22.44
CA ILE A 349 -7.40 -6.39 21.06
C ILE A 349 -8.87 -6.69 20.76
N ALA A 350 -9.41 -6.04 19.74
CA ALA A 350 -10.76 -6.30 19.26
C ALA A 350 -10.78 -7.43 18.22
N GLU A 351 -9.80 -7.42 17.31
CA GLU A 351 -9.79 -8.32 16.14
C GLU A 351 -8.36 -8.51 15.62
N VAL A 352 -8.10 -9.69 15.05
CA VAL A 352 -6.88 -10.01 14.29
C VAL A 352 -7.27 -10.11 12.81
N ARG A 353 -6.59 -9.35 11.94
CA ARG A 353 -6.89 -9.28 10.50
C ARG A 353 -5.67 -9.54 9.64
N GLY A 354 -5.92 -9.75 8.35
CA GLY A 354 -4.89 -9.79 7.33
C GLY A 354 -4.80 -11.08 6.55
N ALA A 355 -3.93 -11.09 5.52
CA ALA A 355 -3.64 -12.22 4.65
C ALA A 355 -2.14 -12.34 4.40
N GLY A 356 -1.64 -13.57 4.27
CA GLY A 356 -0.22 -13.82 4.12
C GLY A 356 0.61 -13.11 5.20
N ALA A 357 1.70 -12.48 4.82
CA ALA A 357 2.59 -11.73 5.71
C ALA A 357 2.17 -10.25 5.92
N LEU A 358 0.95 -9.88 5.57
CA LEU A 358 0.35 -8.59 5.87
C LEU A 358 -0.75 -8.80 6.91
N ARG A 359 -0.43 -8.61 8.18
CA ARG A 359 -1.35 -8.88 9.29
C ARG A 359 -1.32 -7.78 10.34
N GLY A 360 -2.31 -7.78 11.23
CA GLY A 360 -2.34 -6.81 12.30
C GLY A 360 -3.47 -7.03 13.27
N VAL A 361 -3.58 -6.11 14.22
CA VAL A 361 -4.62 -6.12 15.24
C VAL A 361 -5.37 -4.79 15.26
N VAL A 362 -6.68 -4.87 15.37
CA VAL A 362 -7.52 -3.71 15.68
C VAL A 362 -7.57 -3.58 17.19
N LEU A 363 -7.15 -2.43 17.70
CA LEU A 363 -7.17 -2.17 19.14
C LEU A 363 -8.54 -1.64 19.58
N ARG A 364 -8.98 -2.08 20.77
CA ARG A 364 -10.11 -1.46 21.45
C ARG A 364 -9.70 -0.07 21.91
N HIS A 365 -10.51 0.91 21.60
CA HIS A 365 -10.31 2.27 22.07
C HIS A 365 -10.72 2.35 23.54
N GLY A 366 -10.15 3.30 24.27
CA GLY A 366 -10.52 3.57 25.65
C GLY A 366 -12.00 3.96 25.79
N PRO A 367 -12.51 4.14 27.00
CA PRO A 367 -13.91 4.47 27.23
C PRO A 367 -14.30 5.74 26.46
N ALA A 368 -15.56 5.82 26.02
CA ALA A 368 -16.12 6.98 25.30
C ALA A 368 -15.86 8.34 26.01
N ALA A 369 -15.56 8.29 27.30
CA ALA A 369 -15.14 9.45 28.09
C ALA A 369 -13.79 10.04 27.60
N LEU A 370 -12.85 9.24 27.08
CA LEU A 370 -11.59 9.74 26.51
C LEU A 370 -11.85 10.50 25.22
N ASP A 371 -12.67 9.96 24.33
CA ASP A 371 -13.05 10.63 23.08
C ASP A 371 -13.82 11.93 23.36
N HIS A 372 -14.68 11.91 24.38
CA HIS A 372 -15.40 13.12 24.81
C HIS A 372 -14.44 14.18 25.37
N ALA A 373 -13.50 13.78 26.23
CA ALA A 373 -12.50 14.69 26.78
C ALA A 373 -11.56 15.28 25.69
N LEU A 374 -11.18 14.46 24.69
CA LEU A 374 -10.38 14.93 23.57
C LEU A 374 -11.10 15.95 22.71
N ARG A 375 -12.43 15.81 22.49
CA ARG A 375 -13.24 16.76 21.72
C ARG A 375 -13.36 18.14 22.37
N LEU A 376 -13.11 18.24 23.67
CA LEU A 376 -13.10 19.51 24.42
C LEU A 376 -11.78 20.29 24.25
N LEU A 377 -10.73 19.67 23.67
CA LEU A 377 -9.45 20.35 23.44
C LEU A 377 -9.54 21.29 22.21
N PRO A 378 -8.96 22.49 22.27
CA PRO A 378 -9.03 23.45 21.17
C PRO A 378 -8.03 23.16 20.06
N SER A 379 -8.01 21.92 19.52
CA SER A 379 -7.13 21.53 18.44
C SER A 379 -7.91 20.86 17.31
N SER A 380 -7.41 20.97 16.07
CA SER A 380 -8.01 20.26 14.92
C SER A 380 -7.99 18.74 15.10
N PHE A 381 -6.98 18.21 15.77
CA PHE A 381 -6.87 16.79 16.12
C PHE A 381 -8.00 16.33 17.06
N ALA A 382 -8.41 17.17 17.98
CA ALA A 382 -9.51 16.87 18.92
C ALA A 382 -10.89 16.76 18.25
N ARG A 383 -11.02 17.30 17.03
CA ARG A 383 -12.27 17.21 16.23
C ARG A 383 -12.31 15.95 15.36
N ASP A 384 -11.20 15.21 15.28
CA ASP A 384 -11.14 13.95 14.53
C ASP A 384 -11.96 12.89 15.29
N PRO A 385 -12.99 12.28 14.66
CA PRO A 385 -13.79 11.23 15.30
C PRO A 385 -12.96 10.02 15.74
N GLN A 386 -11.80 9.82 15.15
CA GLN A 386 -10.88 8.71 15.42
C GLN A 386 -9.70 9.10 16.34
N ALA A 387 -9.71 10.30 16.94
CA ALA A 387 -8.57 10.80 17.72
C ALA A 387 -8.14 9.85 18.84
N GLY A 388 -9.09 9.27 19.58
CA GLY A 388 -8.80 8.29 20.63
C GLY A 388 -8.15 7.03 20.10
N ALA A 389 -8.66 6.50 19.00
CA ALA A 389 -8.11 5.33 18.30
C ALA A 389 -6.69 5.59 17.79
N LYS A 390 -6.48 6.73 17.13
CA LYS A 390 -5.15 7.16 16.64
C LYS A 390 -4.15 7.26 17.78
N LEU A 391 -4.54 7.85 18.92
CA LEU A 391 -3.68 7.97 20.09
C LEU A 391 -3.36 6.61 20.73
N ALA A 392 -4.35 5.74 20.88
CA ALA A 392 -4.15 4.40 21.46
C ALA A 392 -3.16 3.59 20.60
N THR A 393 -3.39 3.52 19.29
CA THR A 393 -2.52 2.79 18.37
C THR A 393 -1.13 3.42 18.27
N ALA A 394 -1.06 4.76 18.22
CA ALA A 394 0.21 5.49 18.24
C ALA A 394 1.03 5.22 19.50
N ALA A 395 0.38 5.10 20.68
CA ALA A 395 1.06 4.80 21.94
C ALA A 395 1.68 3.39 21.94
N VAL A 396 1.00 2.41 21.32
CA VAL A 396 1.55 1.05 21.16
C VAL A 396 2.72 1.06 20.18
N VAL A 397 2.60 1.72 19.03
CA VAL A 397 3.68 1.84 18.04
C VAL A 397 4.93 2.50 18.65
N ALA A 398 4.74 3.62 19.36
CA ALA A 398 5.85 4.32 20.00
C ALA A 398 6.53 3.46 21.09
N ALA A 399 5.75 2.70 21.88
CA ALA A 399 6.29 1.82 22.90
C ALA A 399 7.04 0.62 22.32
N LEU A 400 6.55 0.02 21.22
CA LEU A 400 7.25 -1.05 20.51
C LEU A 400 8.64 -0.58 20.05
N TYR A 401 8.71 0.60 19.47
CA TYR A 401 9.98 1.15 19.01
C TYR A 401 10.92 1.46 20.15
N ARG A 402 10.47 2.23 21.14
CA ARG A 402 11.28 2.73 22.25
C ARG A 402 11.80 1.61 23.15
N ASP A 403 10.92 0.67 23.51
CA ASP A 403 11.19 -0.29 24.57
C ASP A 403 11.76 -1.60 24.03
N HIS A 404 11.50 -1.90 22.76
CA HIS A 404 11.87 -3.19 22.16
C HIS A 404 12.62 -3.06 20.81
N GLY A 405 12.81 -1.85 20.27
CA GLY A 405 13.46 -1.65 18.98
C GLY A 405 12.70 -2.30 17.82
N VAL A 406 11.36 -2.27 17.87
CA VAL A 406 10.50 -2.82 16.81
C VAL A 406 9.75 -1.68 16.13
N LEU A 407 9.99 -1.51 14.83
CA LEU A 407 9.36 -0.50 14.00
C LEU A 407 8.10 -1.07 13.35
N THR A 408 6.94 -0.48 13.66
CA THR A 408 5.64 -0.80 13.09
C THR A 408 4.90 0.47 12.68
N TYR A 409 3.73 0.33 12.08
CA TYR A 409 2.86 1.45 11.74
C TYR A 409 1.38 1.07 11.92
N TYR A 410 0.49 2.01 11.69
CA TYR A 410 -0.95 1.74 11.71
C TYR A 410 -1.61 2.25 10.42
N GLY A 411 -2.74 1.66 10.07
CA GLY A 411 -3.56 2.08 8.94
C GLY A 411 -4.09 3.48 9.11
N SER A 412 -4.35 4.17 8.01
CA SER A 412 -4.88 5.54 8.00
C SER A 412 -6.38 5.61 7.72
N ASN A 413 -7.01 4.47 7.40
CA ASN A 413 -8.41 4.36 7.05
C ASN A 413 -9.27 3.93 8.26
N HIS A 414 -10.45 3.44 8.00
CA HIS A 414 -11.58 3.30 8.89
C HIS A 414 -11.28 2.72 10.30
N ASP A 415 -10.50 1.63 10.41
CA ASP A 415 -10.33 0.88 11.68
C ASP A 415 -8.97 1.06 12.36
N LEU A 416 -8.02 1.73 11.73
CA LEU A 416 -6.67 2.04 12.23
C LEU A 416 -5.91 0.81 12.81
N PRO A 417 -5.84 -0.33 12.13
CA PRO A 417 -5.15 -1.49 12.67
C PRO A 417 -3.66 -1.17 12.87
N LEU A 418 -3.07 -1.68 13.97
CA LEU A 418 -1.62 -1.81 14.07
C LEU A 418 -1.18 -2.88 13.08
N ILE A 419 -0.29 -2.52 12.17
CA ILE A 419 0.09 -3.36 11.04
C ILE A 419 1.50 -3.91 11.21
N ALA A 420 1.63 -5.23 11.01
CA ALA A 420 2.86 -5.95 10.84
C ALA A 420 2.99 -6.40 9.39
N ALA A 421 3.99 -5.86 8.69
CA ALA A 421 4.30 -6.18 7.29
C ALA A 421 5.80 -6.47 7.13
N PRO A 422 6.34 -7.53 7.79
CA PRO A 422 7.76 -7.85 7.71
C PRO A 422 8.19 -8.04 6.25
N PRO A 423 9.45 -7.75 5.91
CA PRO A 423 10.05 -8.26 4.68
C PRO A 423 9.84 -9.77 4.55
N LEU A 424 9.68 -10.28 3.31
CA LEU A 424 9.48 -11.72 3.11
C LEU A 424 10.76 -12.54 3.28
N VAL A 425 11.88 -11.88 3.46
CA VAL A 425 13.17 -12.47 3.86
C VAL A 425 13.33 -12.63 5.38
N ALA A 426 12.30 -12.25 6.16
CA ALA A 426 12.29 -12.40 7.61
C ALA A 426 12.37 -13.88 8.03
N GLU A 427 12.98 -14.13 9.17
CA GLU A 427 13.07 -15.45 9.77
C GLU A 427 11.98 -15.66 10.83
N ASP A 428 11.74 -16.89 11.20
CA ASP A 428 10.77 -17.25 12.26
C ASP A 428 11.07 -16.54 13.58
N ALA A 429 12.35 -16.42 13.92
CA ALA A 429 12.81 -15.73 15.12
C ALA A 429 12.46 -14.23 15.14
N ASP A 430 12.45 -13.58 13.96
CA ASP A 430 12.04 -12.17 13.83
C ASP A 430 10.55 -12.00 14.16
N VAL A 431 9.73 -12.96 13.71
CA VAL A 431 8.29 -12.97 14.03
C VAL A 431 8.04 -13.20 15.50
N ASP A 432 8.76 -14.15 16.13
CA ASP A 432 8.63 -14.44 17.55
C ASP A 432 9.04 -13.25 18.41
N LEU A 433 10.12 -12.56 18.04
CA LEU A 433 10.57 -11.34 18.69
C LEU A 433 9.49 -10.24 18.62
N PHE A 434 8.88 -10.04 17.46
CA PHE A 434 7.78 -9.08 17.30
C PHE A 434 6.58 -9.42 18.19
N VAL A 435 6.15 -10.69 18.22
CA VAL A 435 5.01 -11.15 19.02
C VAL A 435 5.30 -10.96 20.52
N ALA A 436 6.50 -11.35 20.98
CA ALA A 436 6.91 -11.16 22.35
C ALA A 436 7.01 -9.67 22.77
N ALA A 437 7.51 -8.82 21.87
CA ALA A 437 7.57 -7.38 22.09
C ALA A 437 6.17 -6.77 22.22
N LEU A 438 5.24 -7.18 21.34
CA LEU A 438 3.85 -6.71 21.37
C LEU A 438 3.15 -7.16 22.66
N ASP A 439 3.34 -8.41 23.09
CA ASP A 439 2.82 -8.91 24.38
C ASP A 439 3.29 -8.05 25.56
N ALA A 440 4.61 -7.83 25.65
CA ALA A 440 5.21 -7.04 26.73
C ALA A 440 4.70 -5.57 26.73
N VAL A 441 4.43 -5.00 25.56
CA VAL A 441 3.84 -3.66 25.43
C VAL A 441 2.38 -3.65 25.89
N LEU A 442 1.57 -4.59 25.42
CA LEU A 442 0.15 -4.69 25.77
C LEU A 442 -0.06 -4.96 27.28
N ALA A 443 0.82 -5.74 27.90
CA ALA A 443 0.79 -6.01 29.34
C ALA A 443 0.92 -4.75 30.22
N LYS A 444 1.46 -3.63 29.68
CA LYS A 444 1.52 -2.35 30.40
C LYS A 444 0.16 -1.68 30.57
N GLY A 445 -0.78 -2.02 29.73
CA GLY A 445 -2.11 -1.41 29.67
C GLY A 445 -2.14 -0.02 29.04
N LEU A 446 -3.26 0.33 28.42
CA LEU A 446 -3.44 1.58 27.67
C LEU A 446 -3.13 2.86 28.47
N PRO A 447 -3.52 3.01 29.76
CA PRO A 447 -3.21 4.23 30.52
C PRO A 447 -1.72 4.53 30.64
N ARG A 448 -0.89 3.50 30.87
CA ARG A 448 0.58 3.67 30.96
C ARG A 448 1.20 3.98 29.60
N LEU A 449 0.70 3.37 28.54
CA LEU A 449 1.16 3.62 27.17
C LEU A 449 0.87 5.06 26.74
N LEU A 450 -0.33 5.56 27.01
CA LEU A 450 -0.71 6.95 26.74
C LEU A 450 0.11 7.96 27.56
N ALA A 451 0.35 7.67 28.84
CA ALA A 451 1.20 8.50 29.69
C ALA A 451 2.65 8.56 29.16
N GLY A 452 3.17 7.44 28.64
CA GLY A 452 4.46 7.37 27.96
C GLY A 452 4.53 8.28 26.72
N LEU A 453 3.52 8.23 25.87
CA LEU A 453 3.44 9.05 24.66
C LEU A 453 3.39 10.56 24.98
N VAL A 454 2.68 10.95 26.05
CA VAL A 454 2.60 12.35 26.50
C VAL A 454 3.93 12.86 27.04
N ARG A 455 4.64 12.05 27.84
CA ARG A 455 5.97 12.44 28.38
C ARG A 455 6.96 12.73 27.25
N GLU A 456 6.94 11.96 26.16
CA GLU A 456 7.80 12.18 25.02
C GLU A 456 7.48 13.51 24.30
N LYS A 457 6.22 13.93 24.24
CA LYS A 457 5.85 15.24 23.67
C LYS A 457 6.32 16.43 24.50
N VAL A 458 6.45 16.27 25.82
CA VAL A 458 6.89 17.34 26.71
C VAL A 458 8.42 17.47 26.73
N SER A 459 9.16 16.40 26.42
CA SER A 459 10.63 16.38 26.33
C SER A 459 11.18 16.65 24.91
N ALA A 460 10.33 16.93 23.93
CA ALA A 460 10.64 17.25 22.54
C ALA A 460 10.43 18.74 22.24
#